data_ba7f93636429fbb4a6f5864640d260b6
#
_entry.id   ba7f93636429fbb4a6f5864640d260b6
#
_cell.length_a   1.000
_cell.length_b   1.000
_cell.length_c   1.000
_cell.angle_alpha   90.00
_cell.angle_beta   90.00
_cell.angle_gamma   90.00
#
_symmetry.space_group_name_H-M   'P 1'
#
loop_
_entity.id
_entity.type
_entity.pdbx_description
1 polymer ?
#
loop_
_entity_poly.entity_id
_entity_poly.type
_entity_poly.pdbx_seq_one_letter_code
_entity_poly.pdbx_strand_id
1 'polypeptide(L)'
;MSQKAGLRRLVAVEPSGAIAAEPAGAPKDANLDRKLRGFTWLYALALAWVALLAIGGQILVQVALARHDTDAHVVNIAGRQRMLSQKLTKSVLTILLDRGSPELDTRVADLKSTLDLWERSHRGLQASDPGLELPGQNSPAVRGLFAEIEAPHRKMAAAVLAAIADASPAQLLASARVLLDNEPSFLKGMDAIVFQYDAESSTRVAELKRIELLLTVMTLVILTLEGLFVFRPAVHVLSSLIGDLSEGRPRPAE
;
A
#
# COMPACT_ATOMS: atom_id res chain seq x y z
N MET A 1 -53.48 -14.70 -107.75
CA MET A 1 -52.49 -15.75 -107.83
C MET A 1 -52.01 -16.06 -106.41
N SER A 2 -52.59 -17.12 -105.84
CA SER A 2 -51.89 -18.39 -105.55
C SER A 2 -50.77 -18.23 -104.50
N GLN A 3 -50.61 -18.87 -103.40
CA GLN A 3 -51.00 -20.23 -103.00
C GLN A 3 -50.65 -20.44 -101.48
N LYS A 4 -51.48 -21.22 -100.82
CA LYS A 4 -51.20 -22.32 -99.85
C LYS A 4 -50.30 -22.10 -98.66
N ALA A 5 -50.85 -22.17 -97.44
CA ALA A 5 -51.07 -23.42 -96.65
C ALA A 5 -49.78 -23.88 -95.91
N GLY A 6 -49.93 -24.04 -94.62
CA GLY A 6 -48.98 -24.80 -93.81
C GLY A 6 -49.27 -24.70 -92.33
N LEU A 7 -50.23 -25.51 -91.87
CA LEU A 7 -50.43 -25.80 -90.42
C LEU A 7 -49.18 -26.42 -89.85
N ARG A 8 -48.66 -25.88 -88.78
CA ARG A 8 -47.92 -26.69 -87.79
C ARG A 8 -48.38 -26.31 -86.39
N ARG A 9 -49.03 -27.31 -85.78
CA ARG A 9 -49.32 -27.39 -84.40
C ARG A 9 -47.96 -27.27 -83.64
N LEU A 10 -47.78 -26.32 -82.82
CA LEU A 10 -46.77 -26.32 -81.77
C LEU A 10 -47.43 -26.66 -80.44
N VAL A 11 -46.99 -27.81 -79.97
CA VAL A 11 -47.33 -28.35 -78.62
C VAL A 11 -46.88 -27.39 -77.58
N ALA A 12 -47.81 -26.94 -76.72
CA ALA A 12 -47.50 -26.22 -75.52
C ALA A 12 -46.79 -27.17 -74.51
N VAL A 13 -45.54 -26.93 -74.30
CA VAL A 13 -44.80 -27.51 -73.17
C VAL A 13 -45.00 -26.60 -71.96
N GLU A 14 -45.79 -27.06 -71.03
CA GLU A 14 -45.89 -26.46 -69.75
C GLU A 14 -44.53 -26.55 -69.00
N PRO A 15 -43.99 -25.50 -68.41
CA PRO A 15 -42.86 -25.60 -67.50
C PRO A 15 -43.37 -26.05 -66.14
N SER A 16 -43.28 -27.34 -65.94
CA SER A 16 -43.38 -27.96 -64.61
C SER A 16 -42.15 -27.53 -63.76
N GLY A 17 -42.39 -27.15 -62.55
CA GLY A 17 -41.36 -27.05 -61.54
C GLY A 17 -41.08 -25.63 -61.03
N ALA A 18 -42.09 -25.01 -60.40
CA ALA A 18 -41.79 -24.03 -59.39
C ALA A 18 -41.17 -24.78 -58.18
N ILE A 19 -39.83 -24.74 -58.11
CA ILE A 19 -39.11 -25.09 -56.90
C ILE A 19 -39.57 -24.06 -55.85
N ALA A 20 -40.45 -24.51 -54.94
CA ALA A 20 -40.78 -23.73 -53.79
C ALA A 20 -39.48 -23.38 -53.06
N ALA A 21 -39.09 -22.10 -53.10
CA ALA A 21 -38.01 -21.61 -52.25
C ALA A 21 -38.41 -21.86 -50.81
N GLU A 22 -37.71 -22.77 -50.17
CA GLU A 22 -37.77 -23.01 -48.74
C GLU A 22 -37.60 -21.66 -48.02
N PRO A 23 -38.49 -21.31 -47.06
CA PRO A 23 -38.34 -20.02 -46.39
C PRO A 23 -37.00 -20.02 -45.67
N ALA A 24 -36.15 -19.08 -46.07
CA ALA A 24 -34.86 -18.80 -45.43
C ALA A 24 -34.97 -18.89 -43.92
N GLY A 25 -34.15 -19.76 -43.33
CA GLY A 25 -34.13 -20.15 -41.94
C GLY A 25 -34.37 -19.00 -41.00
N ALA A 26 -35.39 -19.17 -40.20
CA ALA A 26 -35.80 -18.22 -39.16
C ALA A 26 -34.66 -17.93 -38.16
N PRO A 27 -34.71 -16.84 -37.42
CA PRO A 27 -33.63 -16.20 -36.66
C PRO A 27 -33.21 -16.96 -35.39
N LYS A 28 -32.78 -18.20 -35.52
CA LYS A 28 -32.14 -18.95 -34.41
C LYS A 28 -30.78 -18.34 -34.06
N ASP A 29 -30.10 -17.77 -35.03
CA ASP A 29 -28.76 -17.21 -34.87
C ASP A 29 -28.74 -15.90 -34.09
N ALA A 30 -29.76 -15.03 -34.25
CA ALA A 30 -29.85 -13.77 -33.54
C ALA A 30 -30.08 -13.90 -32.01
N ASN A 31 -30.76 -14.93 -31.56
CA ASN A 31 -30.95 -15.22 -30.14
C ASN A 31 -29.71 -15.85 -29.51
N LEU A 32 -28.97 -16.68 -30.26
CA LEU A 32 -27.72 -17.27 -29.84
C LEU A 32 -26.65 -16.19 -29.70
N ASP A 33 -26.51 -15.31 -30.71
CA ASP A 33 -25.58 -14.18 -30.69
C ASP A 33 -25.84 -13.21 -29.53
N ARG A 34 -27.11 -12.95 -29.20
CA ARG A 34 -27.46 -12.10 -28.07
C ARG A 34 -27.08 -12.75 -26.74
N LYS A 35 -27.29 -14.03 -26.57
CA LYS A 35 -26.89 -14.81 -25.37
C LYS A 35 -25.37 -14.85 -25.26
N LEU A 36 -24.65 -15.12 -26.33
CA LEU A 36 -23.19 -15.15 -26.36
C LEU A 36 -22.58 -13.77 -26.01
N ARG A 37 -23.12 -12.68 -26.56
CA ARG A 37 -22.69 -11.33 -26.19
C ARG A 37 -22.95 -11.03 -24.71
N GLY A 38 -24.11 -11.46 -24.15
CA GLY A 38 -24.40 -11.31 -22.73
C GLY A 38 -23.40 -12.01 -21.84
N PHE A 39 -23.00 -13.24 -22.18
CA PHE A 39 -21.96 -13.99 -21.46
C PHE A 39 -20.59 -13.33 -21.57
N THR A 40 -20.22 -12.83 -22.74
CA THR A 40 -18.94 -12.14 -22.94
C THR A 40 -18.85 -10.86 -22.09
N TRP A 41 -19.93 -10.08 -22.04
CA TRP A 41 -19.99 -8.88 -21.20
C TRP A 41 -19.94 -9.21 -19.72
N LEU A 42 -20.65 -10.25 -19.27
CA LEU A 42 -20.62 -10.69 -17.86
C LEU A 42 -19.21 -11.15 -17.45
N TYR A 43 -18.56 -11.94 -18.31
CA TYR A 43 -17.19 -12.38 -18.10
C TYR A 43 -16.20 -11.21 -18.08
N ALA A 44 -16.30 -10.26 -19.03
CA ALA A 44 -15.45 -9.08 -19.08
C ALA A 44 -15.62 -8.20 -17.83
N LEU A 45 -16.87 -8.07 -17.34
CA LEU A 45 -17.17 -7.33 -16.11
C LEU A 45 -16.57 -8.02 -14.89
N ALA A 46 -16.71 -9.34 -14.78
CA ALA A 46 -16.16 -10.11 -13.67
C ALA A 46 -14.63 -10.02 -13.63
N LEU A 47 -13.95 -10.19 -14.78
CA LEU A 47 -12.50 -9.99 -14.90
C LEU A 47 -12.09 -8.57 -14.55
N ALA A 48 -12.85 -7.56 -14.96
CA ALA A 48 -12.59 -6.17 -14.63
C ALA A 48 -12.66 -5.93 -13.10
N TRP A 49 -13.63 -6.54 -12.41
CA TRP A 49 -13.74 -6.48 -10.95
C TRP A 49 -12.57 -7.15 -10.24
N VAL A 50 -12.16 -8.35 -10.70
CA VAL A 50 -10.99 -9.05 -10.14
C VAL A 50 -9.72 -8.21 -10.35
N ALA A 51 -9.51 -7.67 -11.53
CA ALA A 51 -8.38 -6.80 -11.83
C ALA A 51 -8.39 -5.54 -10.96
N LEU A 52 -9.54 -4.91 -10.77
CA LEU A 52 -9.70 -3.71 -9.94
C LEU A 52 -9.39 -4.00 -8.46
N LEU A 53 -9.85 -5.13 -7.93
CA LEU A 53 -9.54 -5.56 -6.57
C LEU A 53 -8.07 -5.89 -6.40
N ALA A 54 -7.45 -6.55 -7.37
CA ALA A 54 -6.01 -6.87 -7.36
C ALA A 54 -5.16 -5.59 -7.39
N ILE A 55 -5.47 -4.64 -8.27
CA ILE A 55 -4.78 -3.34 -8.35
C ILE A 55 -4.99 -2.53 -7.07
N GLY A 56 -6.22 -2.48 -6.57
CA GLY A 56 -6.55 -1.78 -5.33
C GLY A 56 -5.81 -2.37 -4.13
N GLY A 57 -5.76 -3.69 -4.03
CA GLY A 57 -4.98 -4.40 -3.01
C GLY A 57 -3.49 -4.10 -3.10
N GLN A 58 -2.91 -4.10 -4.31
CA GLN A 58 -1.51 -3.77 -4.53
C GLN A 58 -1.19 -2.32 -4.14
N ILE A 59 -2.04 -1.36 -4.50
CA ILE A 59 -1.88 0.05 -4.09
C ILE A 59 -1.92 0.16 -2.56
N LEU A 60 -2.85 -0.52 -1.91
CA LEU A 60 -2.98 -0.53 -0.45
C LEU A 60 -1.69 -1.03 0.21
N VAL A 61 -1.13 -2.15 -0.27
CA VAL A 61 0.12 -2.73 0.23
C VAL A 61 1.28 -1.75 0.05
N GLN A 62 1.42 -1.09 -1.10
CA GLN A 62 2.48 -0.12 -1.35
C GLN A 62 2.38 1.10 -0.43
N VAL A 63 1.17 1.63 -0.23
CA VAL A 63 0.95 2.75 0.71
C VAL A 63 1.25 2.34 2.14
N ALA A 64 0.88 1.12 2.53
CA ALA A 64 1.16 0.57 3.84
C ALA A 64 2.66 0.42 4.11
N LEU A 65 3.40 -0.10 3.13
CA LEU A 65 4.85 -0.29 3.23
C LEU A 65 5.57 1.05 3.36
N ALA A 66 5.22 2.04 2.53
CA ALA A 66 5.81 3.37 2.60
C ALA A 66 5.58 4.06 3.95
N ARG A 67 4.38 3.89 4.55
CA ARG A 67 4.09 4.40 5.90
C ARG A 67 4.87 3.67 6.98
N HIS A 68 5.02 2.36 6.84
CA HIS A 68 5.78 1.55 7.81
C HIS A 68 7.25 1.97 7.85
N ASP A 69 7.87 2.23 6.71
CA ASP A 69 9.25 2.73 6.63
C ASP A 69 9.40 4.07 7.34
N THR A 70 8.44 4.99 7.13
CA THR A 70 8.40 6.29 7.83
C THR A 70 8.23 6.12 9.34
N ASP A 71 7.32 5.25 9.80
CA ASP A 71 7.09 4.97 11.22
C ASP A 71 8.35 4.38 11.88
N ALA A 72 9.00 3.42 11.23
CA ALA A 72 10.24 2.82 11.73
C ALA A 72 11.38 3.85 11.86
N HIS A 73 11.46 4.78 10.90
CA HIS A 73 12.43 5.87 10.95
C HIS A 73 12.17 6.82 12.14
N VAL A 74 10.92 7.22 12.36
CA VAL A 74 10.52 8.06 13.52
C VAL A 74 10.85 7.38 14.84
N VAL A 75 10.51 6.09 14.99
CA VAL A 75 10.85 5.28 16.17
C VAL A 75 12.36 5.23 16.42
N ASN A 76 13.15 5.06 15.36
CA ASN A 76 14.62 5.03 15.45
C ASN A 76 15.19 6.38 15.90
N ILE A 77 14.72 7.50 15.33
CA ILE A 77 15.16 8.85 15.75
C ILE A 77 14.73 9.14 17.20
N ALA A 78 13.50 8.76 17.59
CA ALA A 78 13.04 8.88 18.98
C ALA A 78 13.89 8.03 19.93
N GLY A 79 14.21 6.78 19.55
CA GLY A 79 15.14 5.93 20.31
C GLY A 79 16.53 6.54 20.46
N ARG A 80 17.04 7.20 19.40
CA ARG A 80 18.33 7.89 19.42
C ARG A 80 18.37 9.05 20.41
N GLN A 81 17.24 9.70 20.71
CA GLN A 81 17.15 10.76 21.74
C GLN A 81 17.67 10.30 23.09
N ARG A 82 17.35 9.08 23.51
CA ARG A 82 17.83 8.48 24.76
C ARG A 82 19.35 8.32 24.77
N MET A 83 19.90 7.78 23.67
CA MET A 83 21.36 7.63 23.53
C MET A 83 22.07 8.98 23.54
N LEU A 84 21.50 9.98 22.86
CA LEU A 84 22.10 11.31 22.79
C LEU A 84 22.07 12.03 24.14
N SER A 85 20.98 11.91 24.93
CA SER A 85 20.93 12.50 26.29
C SER A 85 21.99 11.89 27.21
N GLN A 86 22.15 10.56 27.18
CA GLN A 86 23.21 9.87 27.93
C GLN A 86 24.62 10.27 27.46
N LYS A 87 24.81 10.42 26.14
CA LYS A 87 26.07 10.89 25.58
C LYS A 87 26.40 12.32 26.05
N LEU A 88 25.42 13.22 26.09
CA LEU A 88 25.59 14.58 26.62
C LEU A 88 26.05 14.55 28.08
N THR A 89 25.36 13.83 28.94
CA THR A 89 25.70 13.67 30.36
C THR A 89 27.11 13.09 30.53
N LYS A 90 27.40 12.00 29.82
CA LYS A 90 28.74 11.37 29.84
C LYS A 90 29.83 12.32 29.36
N SER A 91 29.58 13.09 28.29
CA SER A 91 30.58 14.02 27.74
C SER A 91 30.92 15.14 28.73
N VAL A 92 29.91 15.73 29.40
CA VAL A 92 30.16 16.76 30.44
C VAL A 92 30.93 16.18 31.62
N LEU A 93 30.61 14.98 32.08
CA LEU A 93 31.36 14.29 33.14
C LEU A 93 32.80 13.97 32.72
N THR A 94 33.01 13.54 31.46
CA THR A 94 34.36 13.25 30.95
C THR A 94 35.21 14.52 30.87
N ILE A 95 34.62 15.63 30.41
CA ILE A 95 35.29 16.93 30.38
C ILE A 95 35.64 17.40 31.81
N LEU A 96 34.74 17.21 32.76
CA LEU A 96 34.96 17.54 34.17
C LEU A 96 36.15 16.75 34.76
N LEU A 97 36.24 15.44 34.48
CA LEU A 97 37.25 14.54 35.05
C LEU A 97 38.63 14.67 34.38
N ASP A 98 38.67 15.02 33.09
CA ASP A 98 39.91 15.00 32.28
C ASP A 98 40.16 16.37 31.57
N ARG A 99 40.12 17.41 32.36
CA ARG A 99 40.30 18.82 31.86
C ARG A 99 41.72 19.16 31.42
N GLY A 100 42.69 18.39 31.89
CA GLY A 100 44.08 18.55 31.49
C GLY A 100 44.46 17.89 30.16
N SER A 101 43.51 17.23 29.53
CA SER A 101 43.72 16.54 28.26
C SER A 101 43.98 17.53 27.14
N PRO A 102 44.93 17.24 26.23
CA PRO A 102 45.11 18.01 24.99
C PRO A 102 43.92 17.91 24.04
N GLU A 103 42.97 16.99 24.29
CA GLU A 103 41.76 16.77 23.50
C GLU A 103 40.57 17.62 23.99
N LEU A 104 40.73 18.48 24.98
CA LEU A 104 39.63 19.25 25.57
C LEU A 104 38.79 19.99 24.53
N ASP A 105 39.42 20.74 23.62
CA ASP A 105 38.72 21.48 22.57
C ASP A 105 37.94 20.59 21.62
N THR A 106 38.48 19.44 21.27
CA THR A 106 37.77 18.42 20.46
C THR A 106 36.56 17.86 21.19
N ARG A 107 36.67 17.59 22.48
CA ARG A 107 35.57 17.09 23.32
C ARG A 107 34.46 18.11 23.48
N VAL A 108 34.78 19.38 23.61
CA VAL A 108 33.81 20.49 23.66
C VAL A 108 33.12 20.65 22.31
N ALA A 109 33.85 20.53 21.19
CA ALA A 109 33.27 20.56 19.86
C ALA A 109 32.30 19.36 19.62
N ASP A 110 32.67 18.16 20.05
CA ASP A 110 31.83 16.97 20.01
C ASP A 110 30.58 17.12 20.88
N LEU A 111 30.72 17.70 22.08
CA LEU A 111 29.60 17.99 22.96
C LEU A 111 28.60 18.95 22.28
N LYS A 112 29.09 20.02 21.65
CA LYS A 112 28.27 20.96 20.89
C LYS A 112 27.54 20.29 19.75
N SER A 113 28.25 19.52 18.91
CA SER A 113 27.63 18.81 17.77
C SER A 113 26.56 17.79 18.22
N THR A 114 26.81 17.13 19.37
CA THR A 114 25.85 16.21 19.99
C THR A 114 24.60 16.94 20.48
N LEU A 115 24.76 18.10 21.11
CA LEU A 115 23.65 18.93 21.53
C LEU A 115 22.82 19.44 20.35
N ASP A 116 23.46 19.96 19.32
CA ASP A 116 22.79 20.44 18.10
C ASP A 116 21.95 19.35 17.46
N LEU A 117 22.48 18.12 17.36
CA LEU A 117 21.76 16.98 16.82
C LEU A 117 20.58 16.57 17.73
N TRP A 118 20.80 16.55 19.05
CA TRP A 118 19.77 16.19 20.02
C TRP A 118 18.59 17.17 20.01
N GLU A 119 18.86 18.48 20.03
CA GLU A 119 17.83 19.52 19.93
C GLU A 119 17.11 19.52 18.58
N ARG A 120 17.87 19.41 17.48
CA ARG A 120 17.27 19.33 16.14
C ARG A 120 16.34 18.15 16.00
N SER A 121 16.78 16.97 16.46
CA SER A 121 15.95 15.76 16.41
C SER A 121 14.72 15.87 17.30
N HIS A 122 14.87 16.47 18.51
CA HIS A 122 13.74 16.69 19.42
C HIS A 122 12.67 17.62 18.80
N ARG A 123 13.09 18.71 18.19
CA ARG A 123 12.17 19.61 17.47
C ARG A 123 11.58 18.97 16.22
N GLY A 124 12.38 18.25 15.45
CA GLY A 124 11.94 17.56 14.23
C GLY A 124 10.88 16.49 14.51
N LEU A 125 11.00 15.74 15.60
CA LEU A 125 10.00 14.78 16.04
C LEU A 125 8.64 15.45 16.36
N GLN A 126 8.64 16.70 16.82
CA GLN A 126 7.42 17.43 17.18
C GLN A 126 6.83 18.24 16.04
N ALA A 127 7.67 18.90 15.22
CA ALA A 127 7.23 19.91 14.27
C ALA A 127 7.47 19.58 12.79
N SER A 128 8.24 18.56 12.49
CA SER A 128 8.78 18.19 11.17
C SER A 128 10.20 18.71 10.92
N ASP A 129 11.02 17.87 10.33
CA ASP A 129 12.33 18.22 9.77
C ASP A 129 12.59 17.41 8.50
N PRO A 130 12.43 18.01 7.31
CA PRO A 130 12.65 17.30 6.04
C PRO A 130 14.10 16.78 5.88
N GLY A 131 15.10 17.46 6.48
CA GLY A 131 16.49 17.01 6.44
C GLY A 131 16.78 15.80 7.33
N LEU A 132 15.89 15.49 8.28
CA LEU A 132 15.88 14.27 9.08
C LEU A 132 14.75 13.31 8.64
N GLU A 133 14.04 13.58 7.55
CA GLU A 133 12.92 12.80 7.05
C GLU A 133 11.81 12.58 8.09
N LEU A 134 11.60 13.56 8.98
CA LEU A 134 10.61 13.52 10.04
C LEU A 134 9.33 14.25 9.63
N PRO A 135 8.15 13.60 9.64
CA PRO A 135 6.89 14.22 9.22
C PRO A 135 6.31 15.20 10.25
N GLY A 136 6.66 15.06 11.53
CA GLY A 136 6.15 15.91 12.62
C GLY A 136 4.65 15.77 12.91
N GLN A 137 4.00 14.76 12.37
CA GLN A 137 2.56 14.50 12.55
C GLN A 137 2.34 13.58 13.74
N ASN A 138 2.14 14.16 14.92
CA ASN A 138 1.96 13.41 16.15
C ASN A 138 0.49 13.29 16.55
N SER A 139 0.10 12.16 17.13
CA SER A 139 -1.17 11.97 17.80
C SER A 139 -1.30 12.89 19.03
N PRO A 140 -2.51 13.12 19.55
CA PRO A 140 -2.68 13.83 20.81
C PRO A 140 -1.93 13.17 21.97
N ALA A 141 -1.88 11.82 21.99
CA ALA A 141 -1.16 11.06 23.04
C ALA A 141 0.34 11.33 22.99
N VAL A 142 0.97 11.25 21.82
CA VAL A 142 2.40 11.55 21.65
C VAL A 142 2.70 13.00 21.99
N ARG A 143 1.86 13.96 21.58
CA ARG A 143 2.04 15.39 21.96
C ARG A 143 1.98 15.60 23.46
N GLY A 144 1.08 14.89 24.17
CA GLY A 144 1.00 14.93 25.64
C GLY A 144 2.30 14.45 26.28
N LEU A 145 2.85 13.33 25.81
CA LEU A 145 4.12 12.79 26.32
C LEU A 145 5.31 13.74 26.06
N PHE A 146 5.37 14.39 24.89
CA PHE A 146 6.39 15.42 24.65
C PHE A 146 6.27 16.61 25.60
N ALA A 147 5.06 17.05 25.92
CA ALA A 147 4.83 18.13 26.89
C ALA A 147 5.35 17.78 28.29
N GLU A 148 5.26 16.51 28.72
CA GLU A 148 5.78 16.05 30.01
C GLU A 148 7.32 16.12 30.10
N ILE A 149 8.03 15.86 29.00
CA ILE A 149 9.50 15.88 28.99
C ILE A 149 10.11 17.23 28.61
N GLU A 150 9.30 18.21 28.23
CA GLU A 150 9.77 19.51 27.80
C GLU A 150 10.60 20.24 28.88
N ALA A 151 10.17 20.15 30.16
CA ALA A 151 10.87 20.80 31.27
C ALA A 151 12.26 20.16 31.53
N PRO A 152 12.41 18.83 31.68
CA PRO A 152 13.73 18.20 31.82
C PRO A 152 14.60 18.43 30.56
N HIS A 153 14.04 18.35 29.34
CA HIS A 153 14.76 18.62 28.09
C HIS A 153 15.41 20.02 28.12
N ARG A 154 14.64 21.09 28.40
CA ARG A 154 15.15 22.46 28.44
C ARG A 154 16.22 22.66 29.49
N LYS A 155 16.05 22.06 30.69
CA LYS A 155 17.05 22.16 31.75
C LYS A 155 18.36 21.48 31.34
N MET A 156 18.30 20.31 30.72
CA MET A 156 19.47 19.59 30.24
C MET A 156 20.17 20.37 29.12
N ALA A 157 19.44 20.90 28.13
CA ALA A 157 19.98 21.72 27.06
C ALA A 157 20.72 22.96 27.61
N ALA A 158 20.09 23.70 28.55
CA ALA A 158 20.69 24.86 29.17
C ALA A 158 21.96 24.52 29.95
N ALA A 159 21.97 23.38 30.68
CA ALA A 159 23.16 22.92 31.40
C ALA A 159 24.34 22.59 30.48
N VAL A 160 24.06 21.94 29.34
CA VAL A 160 25.08 21.62 28.33
C VAL A 160 25.62 22.91 27.68
N LEU A 161 24.73 23.85 27.31
CA LEU A 161 25.14 25.15 26.77
C LEU A 161 26.03 25.91 27.74
N ALA A 162 25.69 25.91 29.05
CA ALA A 162 26.52 26.54 30.09
C ALA A 162 27.88 25.84 30.22
N ALA A 163 27.95 24.52 30.12
CA ALA A 163 29.21 23.78 30.14
C ALA A 163 30.09 24.03 28.91
N ILE A 164 29.49 24.30 27.75
CA ILE A 164 30.21 24.68 26.51
C ILE A 164 30.73 26.11 26.63
N ALA A 165 29.95 27.04 27.18
CA ALA A 165 30.31 28.43 27.32
C ALA A 165 31.42 28.67 28.36
N ASP A 166 31.42 27.92 29.46
CA ASP A 166 32.40 27.98 30.55
C ASP A 166 32.76 26.55 31.01
N ALA A 167 33.91 26.07 30.58
CA ALA A 167 34.47 24.79 31.00
C ALA A 167 35.20 24.83 32.34
N SER A 168 34.91 25.84 33.20
CA SER A 168 35.47 25.89 34.57
C SER A 168 34.96 24.69 35.41
N PRO A 169 35.76 24.26 36.42
CA PRO A 169 35.37 23.15 37.29
C PRO A 169 34.04 23.37 37.96
N ALA A 170 33.77 24.60 38.40
CA ALA A 170 32.53 24.94 39.10
C ALA A 170 31.31 24.83 38.19
N GLN A 171 31.43 25.36 36.94
CA GLN A 171 30.36 25.32 35.98
C GLN A 171 30.10 23.90 35.44
N LEU A 172 31.16 23.14 35.14
CA LEU A 172 31.04 21.74 34.74
C LEU A 172 30.36 20.87 35.81
N LEU A 173 30.73 21.07 37.08
CA LEU A 173 30.10 20.36 38.19
C LEU A 173 28.62 20.74 38.36
N ALA A 174 28.30 22.04 38.23
CA ALA A 174 26.91 22.49 38.27
C ALA A 174 26.08 21.92 37.13
N SER A 175 26.61 21.95 35.92
CA SER A 175 25.99 21.36 34.73
C SER A 175 25.79 19.86 34.85
N ALA A 176 26.81 19.12 35.33
CA ALA A 176 26.72 17.68 35.57
C ALA A 176 25.61 17.31 36.56
N ARG A 177 25.43 18.07 37.64
CA ARG A 177 24.34 17.86 38.61
C ARG A 177 22.99 18.05 37.97
N VAL A 178 22.78 19.13 37.21
CA VAL A 178 21.51 19.39 36.51
C VAL A 178 21.20 18.26 35.52
N LEU A 179 22.21 17.76 34.79
CA LEU A 179 22.04 16.63 33.86
C LEU A 179 21.64 15.37 34.61
N LEU A 180 22.37 14.98 35.65
CA LEU A 180 22.10 13.76 36.43
C LEU A 180 20.72 13.81 37.08
N ASP A 181 20.24 14.99 37.52
CA ASP A 181 18.93 15.14 38.15
C ASP A 181 17.77 15.06 37.15
N ASN A 182 17.97 15.45 35.88
CA ASN A 182 16.89 15.54 34.89
C ASN A 182 16.90 14.40 33.85
N GLU A 183 18.06 13.78 33.59
CA GLU A 183 18.20 12.69 32.64
C GLU A 183 17.26 11.50 32.90
N PRO A 184 17.09 10.99 34.14
CA PRO A 184 16.19 9.86 34.40
C PRO A 184 14.74 10.15 33.99
N SER A 185 14.26 11.37 34.26
CA SER A 185 12.91 11.81 33.89
C SER A 185 12.77 11.93 32.37
N PHE A 186 13.77 12.51 31.70
CA PHE A 186 13.81 12.60 30.25
C PHE A 186 13.83 11.20 29.58
N LEU A 187 14.69 10.30 30.07
CA LEU A 187 14.78 8.92 29.54
C LEU A 187 13.47 8.17 29.68
N LYS A 188 12.83 8.23 30.87
CA LYS A 188 11.54 7.59 31.11
C LYS A 188 10.46 8.11 30.16
N GLY A 189 10.40 9.41 29.96
CA GLY A 189 9.41 10.01 29.06
C GLY A 189 9.70 9.69 27.59
N MET A 190 10.98 9.70 27.17
CA MET A 190 11.33 9.25 25.81
C MET A 190 11.03 7.78 25.57
N ASP A 191 11.19 6.91 26.59
CA ASP A 191 10.73 5.52 26.49
C ASP A 191 9.24 5.44 26.24
N ALA A 192 8.43 6.20 26.99
CA ALA A 192 6.99 6.23 26.80
C ALA A 192 6.61 6.72 25.39
N ILE A 193 7.33 7.72 24.85
CA ILE A 193 7.13 8.22 23.49
C ILE A 193 7.45 7.14 22.44
N VAL A 194 8.57 6.44 22.58
CA VAL A 194 8.98 5.35 21.67
C VAL A 194 7.94 4.23 21.70
N PHE A 195 7.50 3.78 22.87
CA PHE A 195 6.45 2.77 22.98
C PHE A 195 5.11 3.22 22.41
N GLN A 196 4.75 4.50 22.58
CA GLN A 196 3.53 5.05 21.99
C GLN A 196 3.59 5.05 20.45
N TYR A 197 4.71 5.47 19.85
CA TYR A 197 4.92 5.39 18.40
C TYR A 197 4.82 3.94 17.89
N ASP A 198 5.46 3.00 18.58
CA ASP A 198 5.41 1.58 18.22
C ASP A 198 3.99 1.02 18.31
N ALA A 199 3.25 1.32 19.36
CA ALA A 199 1.86 0.90 19.54
C ALA A 199 0.94 1.44 18.44
N GLU A 200 1.09 2.72 18.08
CA GLU A 200 0.32 3.34 16.99
C GLU A 200 0.66 2.73 15.63
N SER A 201 1.96 2.50 15.35
CA SER A 201 2.40 1.82 14.14
C SER A 201 1.85 0.41 14.05
N SER A 202 1.94 -0.37 15.12
CA SER A 202 1.40 -1.74 15.20
C SER A 202 -0.11 -1.80 14.97
N THR A 203 -0.86 -0.83 15.52
CA THR A 203 -2.30 -0.73 15.33
C THR A 203 -2.64 -0.46 13.85
N ARG A 204 -1.94 0.48 13.21
CA ARG A 204 -2.11 0.76 11.77
C ARG A 204 -1.84 -0.48 10.91
N VAL A 205 -0.77 -1.22 11.20
CA VAL A 205 -0.45 -2.47 10.51
C VAL A 205 -1.54 -3.53 10.71
N ALA A 206 -2.10 -3.65 11.91
CA ALA A 206 -3.18 -4.61 12.18
C ALA A 206 -4.47 -4.26 11.42
N GLU A 207 -4.81 -2.98 11.31
CA GLU A 207 -5.96 -2.52 10.51
C GLU A 207 -5.77 -2.83 9.02
N LEU A 208 -4.58 -2.58 8.48
CA LEU A 208 -4.25 -2.89 7.08
C LEU A 208 -4.36 -4.39 6.78
N LYS A 209 -3.86 -5.27 7.68
CA LYS A 209 -4.01 -6.73 7.56
C LYS A 209 -5.48 -7.15 7.51
N ARG A 210 -6.37 -6.50 8.28
CA ARG A 210 -7.81 -6.79 8.23
C ARG A 210 -8.42 -6.40 6.87
N ILE A 211 -8.05 -5.24 6.33
CA ILE A 211 -8.52 -4.78 5.02
C ILE A 211 -8.01 -5.72 3.92
N GLU A 212 -6.75 -6.12 3.96
CA GLU A 212 -6.15 -7.08 3.02
C GLU A 212 -6.89 -8.44 3.06
N LEU A 213 -7.17 -8.96 4.27
CA LEU A 213 -7.94 -10.19 4.42
C LEU A 213 -9.34 -10.07 3.82
N LEU A 214 -10.05 -8.96 4.07
CA LEU A 214 -11.37 -8.72 3.49
C LEU A 214 -11.32 -8.66 1.97
N LEU A 215 -10.35 -7.97 1.38
CA LEU A 215 -10.16 -7.90 -0.07
C LEU A 215 -9.88 -9.30 -0.65
N THR A 216 -9.05 -10.08 0.01
CA THR A 216 -8.73 -11.47 -0.40
C THR A 216 -9.99 -12.34 -0.38
N VAL A 217 -10.78 -12.30 0.70
CA VAL A 217 -12.04 -13.06 0.81
C VAL A 217 -13.02 -12.61 -0.27
N MET A 218 -13.19 -11.30 -0.48
CA MET A 218 -14.05 -10.79 -1.56
C MET A 218 -13.60 -11.30 -2.94
N THR A 219 -12.31 -11.27 -3.22
CA THR A 219 -11.77 -11.78 -4.47
C THR A 219 -12.08 -13.26 -4.66
N LEU A 220 -11.88 -14.09 -3.62
CA LEU A 220 -12.21 -15.52 -3.67
C LEU A 220 -13.69 -15.77 -3.88
N VAL A 221 -14.57 -15.00 -3.24
CA VAL A 221 -16.03 -15.09 -3.44
C VAL A 221 -16.39 -14.74 -4.89
N ILE A 222 -15.86 -13.67 -5.44
CA ILE A 222 -16.12 -13.25 -6.83
C ILE A 222 -15.64 -14.35 -7.80
N LEU A 223 -14.41 -14.85 -7.64
CA LEU A 223 -13.88 -15.94 -8.48
C LEU A 223 -14.73 -17.22 -8.39
N THR A 224 -15.24 -17.55 -7.21
CA THR A 224 -16.13 -18.71 -7.01
C THR A 224 -17.46 -18.50 -7.74
N LEU A 225 -18.07 -17.32 -7.59
CA LEU A 225 -19.30 -16.97 -8.29
C LEU A 225 -19.10 -16.97 -9.82
N GLU A 226 -17.99 -16.42 -10.28
CA GLU A 226 -17.62 -16.44 -11.70
C GLU A 226 -17.48 -17.89 -12.21
N GLY A 227 -16.80 -18.75 -11.45
CA GLY A 227 -16.70 -20.19 -11.76
C GLY A 227 -18.06 -20.87 -11.90
N LEU A 228 -18.97 -20.59 -10.96
CA LEU A 228 -20.29 -21.22 -10.93
C LEU A 228 -21.26 -20.66 -11.99
N PHE A 229 -21.30 -19.34 -12.17
CA PHE A 229 -22.34 -18.69 -12.98
C PHE A 229 -21.89 -18.36 -14.40
N VAL A 230 -20.58 -18.26 -14.66
CA VAL A 230 -20.03 -17.92 -15.98
C VAL A 230 -19.40 -19.16 -16.64
N PHE A 231 -18.44 -19.79 -15.98
CA PHE A 231 -17.70 -20.90 -16.59
C PHE A 231 -18.55 -22.18 -16.74
N ARG A 232 -19.33 -22.56 -15.73
CA ARG A 232 -20.12 -23.77 -15.78
C ARG A 232 -21.16 -23.77 -16.91
N PRO A 233 -21.97 -22.72 -17.11
CA PRO A 233 -22.88 -22.63 -18.25
C PRO A 233 -22.15 -22.56 -19.60
N ALA A 234 -21.03 -21.85 -19.69
CA ALA A 234 -20.26 -21.75 -20.93
C ALA A 234 -19.71 -23.10 -21.40
N VAL A 235 -19.18 -23.90 -20.47
CA VAL A 235 -18.69 -25.25 -20.76
C VAL A 235 -19.83 -26.16 -21.20
N HIS A 236 -21.03 -26.06 -20.60
CA HIS A 236 -22.21 -26.84 -21.01
C HIS A 236 -22.66 -26.51 -22.43
N VAL A 237 -22.71 -25.23 -22.79
CA VAL A 237 -23.07 -24.81 -24.17
C VAL A 237 -22.03 -25.29 -25.18
N LEU A 238 -20.75 -25.20 -24.85
CA LEU A 238 -19.66 -25.63 -25.74
C LEU A 238 -19.69 -27.16 -25.94
N SER A 239 -19.91 -27.95 -24.89
CA SER A 239 -19.98 -29.40 -24.99
C SER A 239 -21.20 -29.86 -25.78
N SER A 240 -22.36 -29.20 -25.69
CA SER A 240 -23.54 -29.50 -26.51
C SER A 240 -23.29 -29.20 -28.01
N LEU A 241 -22.63 -28.09 -28.34
CA LEU A 241 -22.28 -27.76 -29.72
C LEU A 241 -21.28 -28.74 -30.33
N ILE A 242 -20.30 -29.21 -29.57
CA ILE A 242 -19.34 -30.23 -30.02
C ILE A 242 -20.06 -31.58 -30.23
N GLY A 243 -21.01 -31.93 -29.35
CA GLY A 243 -21.86 -33.14 -29.47
C GLY A 243 -22.65 -33.14 -30.79
N ASP A 244 -23.37 -32.04 -31.05
CA ASP A 244 -24.17 -31.86 -32.27
C ASP A 244 -23.32 -31.95 -33.57
N LEU A 245 -22.09 -31.39 -33.55
CA LEU A 245 -21.16 -31.48 -34.67
C LEU A 245 -20.59 -32.89 -34.86
N SER A 246 -20.45 -33.68 -33.81
CA SER A 246 -19.94 -35.07 -33.92
C SER A 246 -20.98 -36.04 -34.41
N GLU A 247 -22.28 -35.81 -34.14
CA GLU A 247 -23.38 -36.61 -34.65
C GLU A 247 -23.76 -36.29 -36.09
N GLY A 248 -23.46 -35.07 -36.60
CA GLY A 248 -23.73 -34.65 -37.98
C GLY A 248 -22.71 -35.10 -39.02
N ARG A 249 -21.66 -35.86 -38.67
CA ARG A 249 -20.74 -36.45 -39.67
C ARG A 249 -21.35 -37.68 -40.30
N PRO A 250 -21.63 -37.71 -41.66
CA PRO A 250 -22.03 -38.93 -42.32
C PRO A 250 -20.88 -39.96 -42.20
N ARG A 251 -21.23 -41.17 -41.73
CA ARG A 251 -20.31 -42.32 -41.75
C ARG A 251 -19.86 -42.57 -43.17
N PRO A 252 -18.55 -42.73 -43.42
CA PRO A 252 -18.12 -43.16 -44.75
C PRO A 252 -18.78 -44.50 -45.05
N ALA A 253 -19.46 -44.60 -46.20
CA ALA A 253 -19.97 -45.83 -46.71
C ALA A 253 -18.77 -46.75 -47.06
N GLU A 254 -18.77 -47.98 -46.47
CA GLU A 254 -17.91 -49.07 -46.86
C GLU A 254 -18.37 -49.64 -48.21
#